data_14c8b2b7e91acde0a45c7b23e5388b3e
#
_entry.id   14c8b2b7e91acde0a45c7b23e5388b3e
#
_cell.length_a   1.000
_cell.length_b   1.000
_cell.length_c   1.000
_cell.angle_alpha   90.00
_cell.angle_beta   90.00
_cell.angle_gamma   90.00
#
_symmetry.space_group_name_H-M   'P 1'
#
loop_
_entity.id
_entity.type
_entity.pdbx_description
1 polymer ?
#
loop_
_entity_poly.entity_id
_entity_poly.type
_entity_poly.pdbx_seq_one_letter_code
_entity_poly.pdbx_strand_id
1 'polypeptide(L)'
;MRALILILGAVLGMSEKRVQFKLATTVAYESVPLRAQTLGEAAGLREVKRVFRHAPKHEAKHRAQGLHLWYTGAAATAADADRAVAQLQADPDVASAELDQEVQML
;
A
#
# COMPACT_ATOMS: atom_id res chain seq x y z
N MET A 1 -8.41 -13.13 -32.73
CA MET A 1 -9.10 -13.56 -31.50
C MET A 1 -8.25 -13.40 -30.26
N ARG A 2 -7.08 -13.98 -30.32
CA ARG A 2 -6.24 -13.89 -29.14
C ARG A 2 -5.77 -12.51 -28.81
N ALA A 3 -5.56 -11.70 -29.85
CA ALA A 3 -5.14 -10.34 -29.62
C ALA A 3 -6.21 -9.58 -28.84
N LEU A 4 -7.48 -9.90 -29.16
CA LEU A 4 -8.57 -9.26 -28.45
C LEU A 4 -8.57 -9.66 -26.99
N ILE A 5 -8.31 -10.92 -26.73
CA ILE A 5 -8.25 -11.40 -25.36
C ILE A 5 -7.15 -10.72 -24.59
N LEU A 6 -6.01 -10.52 -25.27
CA LEU A 6 -4.90 -9.83 -24.64
C LEU A 6 -5.27 -8.40 -24.28
N ILE A 7 -6.04 -7.75 -25.14
CA ILE A 7 -6.49 -6.39 -24.85
C ILE A 7 -7.38 -6.41 -23.62
N LEU A 8 -8.26 -7.38 -23.53
CA LEU A 8 -9.09 -7.52 -22.34
C LEU A 8 -8.23 -7.75 -21.11
N GLY A 9 -7.20 -8.56 -21.27
CA GLY A 9 -6.29 -8.79 -20.18
C GLY A 9 -5.62 -7.50 -19.71
N ALA A 10 -5.24 -6.67 -20.67
CA ALA A 10 -4.64 -5.39 -20.34
C ALA A 10 -5.64 -4.49 -19.60
N VAL A 11 -6.88 -4.48 -20.08
CA VAL A 11 -7.93 -3.70 -19.43
C VAL A 11 -8.14 -4.20 -18.01
N LEU A 12 -8.19 -5.52 -17.85
CA LEU A 12 -8.33 -6.10 -16.54
C LEU A 12 -7.11 -5.81 -15.67
N GLY A 13 -5.94 -5.72 -16.31
CA GLY A 13 -4.74 -5.35 -15.61
C GLY A 13 -4.81 -3.96 -15.01
N MET A 14 -5.70 -3.14 -15.57
CA MET A 14 -5.94 -1.82 -15.00
C MET A 14 -6.70 -1.90 -13.70
N SER A 15 -7.25 -3.06 -13.41
CA SER A 15 -7.92 -3.30 -12.14
C SER A 15 -6.94 -3.82 -11.10
N GLU A 16 -5.72 -3.36 -11.17
CA GLU A 16 -4.74 -3.79 -10.19
C GLU A 16 -5.24 -3.48 -8.79
N LYS A 17 -4.86 -4.31 -7.85
CA LYS A 17 -5.33 -4.20 -6.50
C LYS A 17 -4.39 -3.31 -5.70
N ARG A 18 -4.95 -2.54 -4.82
CA ARG A 18 -4.14 -1.72 -3.93
C ARG A 18 -4.17 -2.33 -2.54
N VAL A 19 -3.03 -2.21 -1.89
CA VAL A 19 -2.85 -2.69 -0.53
C VAL A 19 -2.55 -1.49 0.35
N GLN A 20 -3.25 -1.39 1.46
CA GLN A 20 -3.06 -0.32 2.42
C GLN A 20 -2.45 -0.91 3.67
N PHE A 21 -1.42 -0.27 4.20
CA PHE A 21 -0.79 -0.77 5.41
C PHE A 21 -0.35 0.38 6.30
N LYS A 22 -0.33 0.09 7.60
CA LYS A 22 0.04 1.05 8.63
C LYS A 22 1.28 0.54 9.35
N LEU A 23 2.29 1.37 9.46
CA LEU A 23 3.48 1.00 10.22
C LEU A 23 3.23 1.12 11.71
N ALA A 24 4.00 0.37 12.48
CA ALA A 24 3.90 0.40 13.93
C ALA A 24 4.45 1.72 14.47
N THR A 25 3.91 2.15 15.60
CA THR A 25 4.36 3.40 16.23
C THR A 25 5.77 3.31 16.77
N THR A 26 6.32 2.10 16.85
CA THR A 26 7.70 1.91 17.29
C THR A 26 8.73 2.27 16.23
N VAL A 27 8.29 2.45 14.97
CA VAL A 27 9.20 2.87 13.92
C VAL A 27 9.47 4.36 14.09
N ALA A 28 10.75 4.74 14.11
CA ALA A 28 11.14 6.13 14.29
C ALA A 28 10.57 6.99 13.17
N TYR A 29 10.09 8.17 13.51
CA TYR A 29 9.42 9.06 12.57
C TYR A 29 10.26 9.27 11.30
N GLU A 30 11.56 9.54 11.48
CA GLU A 30 12.44 9.82 10.34
C GLU A 30 12.63 8.61 9.44
N SER A 31 12.44 7.41 9.98
CA SER A 31 12.64 6.18 9.24
C SER A 31 11.39 5.68 8.54
N VAL A 32 10.23 6.26 8.86
CA VAL A 32 8.96 5.77 8.34
C VAL A 32 8.91 5.72 6.81
N PRO A 33 9.28 6.80 6.10
CA PRO A 33 9.14 6.74 4.63
C PRO A 33 10.01 5.65 4.01
N LEU A 34 11.25 5.55 4.43
CA LEU A 34 12.15 4.54 3.88
C LEU A 34 11.71 3.14 4.26
N ARG A 35 11.29 2.95 5.51
CA ARG A 35 10.84 1.64 5.96
C ARG A 35 9.59 1.21 5.22
N ALA A 36 8.65 2.12 5.01
CA ALA A 36 7.44 1.81 4.26
C ALA A 36 7.77 1.41 2.82
N GLN A 37 8.67 2.14 2.19
CA GLN A 37 9.10 1.84 0.83
C GLN A 37 9.74 0.45 0.78
N THR A 38 10.64 0.17 1.70
CA THR A 38 11.34 -1.10 1.74
C THR A 38 10.38 -2.26 1.95
N LEU A 39 9.46 -2.11 2.92
CA LEU A 39 8.50 -3.16 3.21
C LEU A 39 7.55 -3.39 2.05
N GLY A 40 7.06 -2.31 1.45
CA GLY A 40 6.14 -2.43 0.32
C GLY A 40 6.79 -3.11 -0.86
N GLU A 41 8.01 -2.70 -1.20
CA GLU A 41 8.71 -3.29 -2.32
C GLU A 41 9.05 -4.76 -2.07
N ALA A 42 9.45 -5.09 -0.85
CA ALA A 42 9.75 -6.47 -0.50
C ALA A 42 8.50 -7.34 -0.61
N ALA A 43 7.33 -6.77 -0.38
CA ALA A 43 6.07 -7.48 -0.53
C ALA A 43 5.56 -7.52 -1.96
N GLY A 44 6.28 -6.90 -2.90
CA GLY A 44 5.91 -6.93 -4.30
C GLY A 44 5.01 -5.79 -4.73
N LEU A 45 4.89 -4.76 -3.92
CA LEU A 45 4.05 -3.60 -4.25
C LEU A 45 4.84 -2.57 -5.04
N ARG A 46 4.13 -1.83 -5.88
CA ARG A 46 4.67 -0.74 -6.66
C ARG A 46 4.01 0.56 -6.22
N GLU A 47 4.66 1.68 -6.54
CA GLU A 47 4.10 3.01 -6.25
C GLU A 47 3.71 3.15 -4.79
N VAL A 48 4.60 2.75 -3.91
CA VAL A 48 4.37 2.88 -2.47
C VAL A 48 4.39 4.35 -2.10
N LYS A 49 3.33 4.83 -1.45
CA LYS A 49 3.23 6.25 -1.11
C LYS A 49 2.32 6.43 0.10
N ARG A 50 2.42 7.58 0.74
CA ARG A 50 1.59 7.90 1.89
C ARG A 50 0.13 8.01 1.47
N VAL A 51 -0.75 7.50 2.32
CA VAL A 51 -2.19 7.68 2.13
C VAL A 51 -2.56 9.14 2.41
N PHE A 52 -2.04 9.69 3.52
CA PHE A 52 -2.31 11.08 3.89
C PHE A 52 -1.10 11.91 3.50
N ARG A 53 -1.27 12.76 2.51
CA ARG A 53 -0.18 13.55 1.97
C ARG A 53 0.55 14.36 3.03
N HIS A 54 1.85 14.45 2.87
CA HIS A 54 2.63 15.32 3.73
C HIS A 54 2.22 16.76 3.48
N ALA A 55 1.84 17.44 4.54
CA ALA A 55 1.49 18.86 4.48
C ALA A 55 2.15 19.52 5.67
N PRO A 56 3.19 20.34 5.45
CA PRO A 56 3.95 20.91 6.58
C PRO A 56 3.05 21.59 7.60
N LYS A 57 2.00 22.22 7.13
CA LYS A 57 1.04 22.91 7.98
C LYS A 57 0.36 21.99 8.99
N HIS A 58 0.18 20.73 8.61
CA HIS A 58 -0.60 19.79 9.40
C HIS A 58 0.20 18.58 9.85
N GLU A 59 1.49 18.58 9.60
CA GLU A 59 2.29 17.39 9.87
C GLU A 59 2.31 17.04 11.36
N ALA A 60 2.37 18.03 12.23
CA ALA A 60 2.36 17.75 13.65
C ALA A 60 1.07 17.05 14.07
N LYS A 61 -0.05 17.49 13.50
CA LYS A 61 -1.34 16.88 13.78
C LYS A 61 -1.41 15.46 13.19
N HIS A 62 -0.92 15.29 11.96
CA HIS A 62 -0.86 13.96 11.35
C HIS A 62 -0.04 13.01 12.20
N ARG A 63 1.10 13.49 12.66
CA ARG A 63 1.99 12.67 13.47
C ARG A 63 1.33 12.27 14.78
N ALA A 64 0.64 13.21 15.42
CA ALA A 64 -0.04 12.94 16.68
C ALA A 64 -1.15 11.89 16.52
N GLN A 65 -1.79 11.86 15.36
CA GLN A 65 -2.87 10.93 15.08
C GLN A 65 -2.41 9.65 14.35
N GLY A 66 -1.11 9.52 14.11
CA GLY A 66 -0.58 8.36 13.43
C GLY A 66 -0.87 8.29 11.95
N LEU A 67 -1.33 9.38 11.35
CA LEU A 67 -1.67 9.38 9.93
C LEU A 67 -0.44 9.27 9.04
N HIS A 68 0.71 9.69 9.53
CA HIS A 68 1.97 9.58 8.79
C HIS A 68 2.41 8.13 8.62
N LEU A 69 1.79 7.20 9.31
CA LEU A 69 2.16 5.78 9.26
C LEU A 69 1.43 5.00 8.18
N TRP A 70 0.40 5.59 7.58
CA TRP A 70 -0.42 4.91 6.58
C TRP A 70 0.16 5.04 5.19
N TYR A 71 0.35 3.90 4.53
CA TYR A 71 0.90 3.82 3.18
C TYR A 71 0.05 2.92 2.31
N THR A 72 0.16 3.10 1.01
CA THR A 72 -0.54 2.28 0.03
C THR A 72 0.42 1.92 -1.09
N GLY A 73 0.18 0.80 -1.72
CA GLY A 73 0.94 0.37 -2.87
C GLY A 73 0.08 -0.47 -3.79
N ALA A 74 0.54 -0.69 -5.01
CA ALA A 74 -0.22 -1.40 -6.02
C ALA A 74 0.34 -2.80 -6.24
N ALA A 75 -0.54 -3.79 -6.29
CA ALA A 75 -0.20 -5.15 -6.64
C ALA A 75 -0.74 -5.45 -8.04
N ALA A 76 0.00 -6.21 -8.81
CA ALA A 76 -0.39 -6.47 -10.19
C ALA A 76 -1.64 -7.34 -10.31
N THR A 77 -1.82 -8.27 -9.37
CA THR A 77 -2.96 -9.19 -9.41
C THR A 77 -3.54 -9.35 -8.02
N ALA A 78 -4.73 -9.94 -7.94
CA ALA A 78 -5.36 -10.23 -6.67
C ALA A 78 -4.50 -11.20 -5.84
N ALA A 79 -3.90 -12.18 -6.49
CA ALA A 79 -3.04 -13.13 -5.78
C ALA A 79 -1.82 -12.44 -5.20
N ASP A 80 -1.23 -11.51 -5.95
CA ASP A 80 -0.09 -10.74 -5.47
C ASP A 80 -0.50 -9.86 -4.30
N ALA A 81 -1.70 -9.28 -4.36
CA ALA A 81 -2.20 -8.44 -3.28
C ALA A 81 -2.39 -9.25 -2.00
N ASP A 82 -2.97 -10.44 -2.12
CA ASP A 82 -3.17 -11.31 -0.95
C ASP A 82 -1.84 -11.69 -0.33
N ARG A 83 -0.86 -12.00 -1.17
CA ARG A 83 0.47 -12.36 -0.69
C ARG A 83 1.13 -11.18 0.01
N ALA A 84 0.98 -9.99 -0.57
CA ALA A 84 1.56 -8.80 0.03
C ALA A 84 0.95 -8.51 1.39
N VAL A 85 -0.37 -8.65 1.51
CA VAL A 85 -1.04 -8.44 2.79
C VAL A 85 -0.50 -9.42 3.83
N ALA A 86 -0.39 -10.70 3.47
CA ALA A 86 0.10 -11.70 4.40
C ALA A 86 1.53 -11.42 4.82
N GLN A 87 2.38 -11.03 3.88
CA GLN A 87 3.76 -10.73 4.17
C GLN A 87 3.90 -9.51 5.07
N LEU A 88 3.12 -8.48 4.79
CA LEU A 88 3.16 -7.27 5.61
C LEU A 88 2.64 -7.56 7.02
N GLN A 89 1.56 -8.33 7.13
CA GLN A 89 1.01 -8.65 8.44
C GLN A 89 1.99 -9.44 9.31
N ALA A 90 2.89 -10.15 8.68
CA ALA A 90 3.88 -10.94 9.41
C ALA A 90 5.07 -10.11 9.91
N ASP A 91 5.21 -8.88 9.45
CA ASP A 91 6.34 -8.05 9.82
C ASP A 91 6.03 -7.28 11.11
N PRO A 92 6.93 -7.33 12.10
CA PRO A 92 6.68 -6.67 13.39
C PRO A 92 6.61 -5.14 13.28
N ASP A 93 7.13 -4.56 12.21
CA ASP A 93 7.07 -3.11 12.02
C ASP A 93 5.75 -2.69 11.36
N VAL A 94 4.87 -3.61 11.05
CA VAL A 94 3.58 -3.33 10.43
C VAL A 94 2.49 -3.56 11.46
N ALA A 95 1.69 -2.52 11.72
CA ALA A 95 0.58 -2.60 12.67
C ALA A 95 -0.64 -3.25 12.03
N SER A 96 -0.88 -2.99 10.76
CA SER A 96 -2.00 -3.59 10.05
C SER A 96 -1.75 -3.53 8.54
N ALA A 97 -2.38 -4.43 7.80
CA ALA A 97 -2.32 -4.45 6.36
C ALA A 97 -3.60 -5.08 5.83
N GLU A 98 -4.15 -4.51 4.77
CA GLU A 98 -5.40 -4.99 4.21
C GLU A 98 -5.53 -4.53 2.77
N LEU A 99 -6.45 -5.16 2.04
CA LEU A 99 -6.78 -4.73 0.70
C LEU A 99 -7.57 -3.44 0.76
N ASP A 100 -7.25 -2.54 -0.16
CA ASP A 100 -8.02 -1.32 -0.30
C ASP A 100 -9.31 -1.63 -1.04
N GLN A 101 -10.43 -1.44 -0.38
CA GLN A 101 -11.74 -1.80 -0.90
C GLN A 101 -12.41 -0.65 -1.63
N GLU A 102 -11.71 0.43 -1.77
CA GLU A 102 -12.30 1.64 -2.34
C GLU A 102 -12.93 1.42 -3.71
N VAL A 103 -12.29 0.59 -4.51
CA VAL A 103 -12.75 0.33 -5.87
C VAL A 103 -14.15 -0.23 -5.91
N GLN A 104 -14.58 -0.84 -4.83
CA GLN A 104 -15.87 -1.50 -4.81
C GLN A 104 -17.03 -0.55 -4.69
N MET A 105 -16.73 0.68 -4.48
CA MET A 105 -17.78 1.70 -4.38
C MET A 105 -18.49 1.92 -5.69
N LEU A 106 -17.96 1.41 -6.75
CA LEU A 106 -18.59 1.52 -8.05
C LEU A 106 -19.74 0.54 -8.18
#